data_3e503fbe48981ae40638dd599a13d531
#
_entry.id   3e503fbe48981ae40638dd599a13d531
#
_cell.length_a   1.000
_cell.length_b   1.000
_cell.length_c   1.000
_cell.angle_alpha   90.00
_cell.angle_beta   90.00
_cell.angle_gamma   90.00
#
_symmetry.space_group_name_H-M   'P 1'
#
loop_
_entity.id
_entity.type
_entity.pdbx_description
1 polymer ?
#
loop_
_entity_poly.entity_id
_entity_poly.type
_entity_poly.pdbx_seq_one_letter_code
_entity_poly.pdbx_strand_id
1 'polypeptide(L)'
;MPFMERGFDIFGVDLSEEMLAKLREKKPGAKVAHGDILEYDYGGLFDYIFISSSSVSLFTDMELCRKILSKMKVTLAPGGKLVFAVDTVSERCPDDDDYRVSVSVRTKEDFDLVLKPRNYYDEQTQTQFSPGIYELYDGERLLQREIMDFQTHLYRYGEMERILKEIGFSDIKTYSSFSKEIAADDQCASFLFECSTL
;
A
#
# COMPACT_ATOMS: atom_id res chain seq x y z
N MET A 1 5.36 13.97 11.53
CA MET A 1 4.90 12.55 11.56
C MET A 1 4.63 12.20 13.02
N PRO A 2 3.44 11.71 13.38
CA PRO A 2 3.05 11.54 14.79
C PRO A 2 4.00 10.67 15.63
N PHE A 3 4.63 9.68 15.02
CA PHE A 3 5.57 8.80 15.72
C PHE A 3 6.88 9.50 16.08
N MET A 4 7.47 10.28 15.15
CA MET A 4 8.69 11.05 15.43
C MET A 4 8.45 12.10 16.53
N GLU A 5 7.27 12.73 16.53
CA GLU A 5 6.86 13.72 17.54
C GLU A 5 6.68 13.09 18.93
N ARG A 6 6.44 11.78 18.98
CA ARG A 6 6.39 10.98 20.22
C ARG A 6 7.73 10.35 20.61
N GLY A 7 8.81 10.66 19.89
CA GLY A 7 10.17 10.19 20.20
C GLY A 7 10.51 8.78 19.73
N PHE A 8 9.68 8.17 18.86
CA PHE A 8 10.04 6.88 18.27
C PHE A 8 11.17 7.04 17.24
N ASP A 9 12.15 6.15 17.29
CA ASP A 9 13.17 6.02 16.26
C ASP A 9 12.59 5.29 15.06
N ILE A 10 12.27 6.04 14.00
CA ILE A 10 11.65 5.53 12.79
C ILE A 10 12.60 5.68 11.62
N PHE A 11 12.73 4.61 10.86
CA PHE A 11 13.40 4.57 9.57
C PHE A 11 12.40 4.14 8.49
N GLY A 12 12.46 4.76 7.31
CA GLY A 12 11.59 4.45 6.19
C GLY A 12 12.37 4.15 4.91
N VAL A 13 11.86 3.23 4.11
CA VAL A 13 12.37 2.93 2.76
C VAL A 13 11.23 3.12 1.77
N ASP A 14 11.52 3.75 0.65
CA ASP A 14 10.58 3.93 -0.45
C ASP A 14 11.33 3.85 -1.78
N LEU A 15 10.67 3.33 -2.80
CA LEU A 15 11.22 3.24 -4.16
C LEU A 15 11.14 4.58 -4.93
N SER A 16 10.27 5.49 -4.49
CA SER A 16 10.07 6.80 -5.12
C SER A 16 10.93 7.88 -4.47
N GLU A 17 11.99 8.31 -5.15
CA GLU A 17 12.81 9.43 -4.70
C GLU A 17 12.00 10.74 -4.64
N GLU A 18 11.00 10.93 -5.51
CA GLU A 18 10.13 12.09 -5.50
C GLU A 18 9.29 12.16 -4.21
N MET A 19 8.77 11.02 -3.75
CA MET A 19 8.02 10.94 -2.48
C MET A 19 8.94 11.20 -1.30
N LEU A 20 10.16 10.66 -1.33
CA LEU A 20 11.18 10.90 -0.30
C LEU A 20 11.64 12.36 -0.27
N ALA A 21 11.83 13.00 -1.43
CA ALA A 21 12.16 14.42 -1.51
C ALA A 21 11.07 15.29 -0.86
N LYS A 22 9.79 15.05 -1.21
CA LYS A 22 8.64 15.74 -0.58
C LYS A 22 8.54 15.48 0.92
N LEU A 23 8.89 14.27 1.37
CA LEU A 23 8.93 13.98 2.80
C LEU A 23 10.05 14.75 3.51
N ARG A 24 11.25 14.80 2.93
CA ARG A 24 12.39 15.56 3.48
C ARG A 24 12.09 17.06 3.55
N GLU A 25 11.39 17.62 2.55
CA GLU A 25 10.92 19.01 2.59
C GLU A 25 9.98 19.27 3.78
N LYS A 26 9.02 18.37 4.01
CA LYS A 26 8.05 18.49 5.10
C LYS A 26 8.64 18.18 6.48
N LYS A 27 9.62 17.29 6.54
CA LYS A 27 10.24 16.78 7.78
C LYS A 27 11.74 16.54 7.54
N PRO A 28 12.58 17.58 7.59
CA PRO A 28 14.02 17.48 7.30
C PRO A 28 14.79 16.48 8.17
N GLY A 29 14.27 16.15 9.36
CA GLY A 29 14.85 15.15 10.25
C GLY A 29 14.38 13.71 10.04
N ALA A 30 13.58 13.43 8.99
CA ALA A 30 13.12 12.06 8.72
C ALA A 30 14.29 11.17 8.27
N LYS A 31 14.50 10.05 8.95
CA LYS A 31 15.46 9.01 8.55
C LYS A 31 14.80 8.16 7.47
N VAL A 32 15.16 8.41 6.20
CA VAL A 32 14.58 7.70 5.05
C VAL A 32 15.66 7.41 4.01
N ALA A 33 15.51 6.28 3.34
CA ALA A 33 16.36 5.84 2.24
C ALA A 33 15.56 5.51 0.99
N HIS A 34 16.14 5.79 -0.17
CA HIS A 34 15.66 5.30 -1.45
C HIS A 34 16.16 3.87 -1.66
N GLY A 35 15.24 2.95 -1.99
CA GLY A 35 15.61 1.57 -2.27
C GLY A 35 14.42 0.64 -2.45
N ASP A 36 14.69 -0.48 -3.11
CA ASP A 36 13.75 -1.59 -3.22
C ASP A 36 13.68 -2.33 -1.88
N ILE A 37 12.46 -2.58 -1.40
CA ILE A 37 12.20 -3.26 -0.12
C ILE A 37 12.85 -4.65 -0.02
N LEU A 38 13.03 -5.36 -1.14
CA LEU A 38 13.67 -6.67 -1.19
C LEU A 38 15.19 -6.58 -1.14
N GLU A 39 15.76 -5.62 -1.87
CA GLU A 39 17.21 -5.49 -2.06
C GLU A 39 17.89 -4.66 -0.96
N TYR A 40 17.11 -3.80 -0.28
CA TYR A 40 17.66 -2.90 0.71
C TYR A 40 18.28 -3.65 1.90
N ASP A 41 19.53 -3.27 2.22
CA ASP A 41 20.20 -3.74 3.44
C ASP A 41 19.82 -2.82 4.61
N TYR A 42 18.99 -3.35 5.51
CA TYR A 42 18.51 -2.61 6.67
C TYR A 42 19.55 -2.45 7.79
N GLY A 43 20.66 -3.18 7.73
CA GLY A 43 21.78 -3.07 8.69
C GLY A 43 21.45 -3.50 10.12
N GLY A 44 20.24 -4.04 10.39
CA GLY A 44 19.82 -4.45 11.73
C GLY A 44 18.40 -5.01 11.76
N LEU A 45 17.93 -5.30 12.97
CA LEU A 45 16.59 -5.82 13.22
C LEU A 45 15.70 -4.72 13.83
N PHE A 46 14.40 -4.83 13.59
CA PHE A 46 13.39 -3.89 14.07
C PHE A 46 12.41 -4.55 15.03
N ASP A 47 12.06 -3.87 16.11
CA ASP A 47 11.01 -4.32 17.03
C ASP A 47 9.61 -4.20 16.39
N TYR A 48 9.47 -3.29 15.41
CA TYR A 48 8.19 -3.01 14.78
C TYR A 48 8.38 -2.58 13.31
N ILE A 49 7.70 -3.26 12.41
CA ILE A 49 7.63 -2.89 11.00
C ILE A 49 6.17 -2.62 10.65
N PHE A 50 5.90 -1.55 9.91
CA PHE A 50 4.58 -1.34 9.33
C PHE A 50 4.68 -0.98 7.85
N ILE A 51 3.74 -1.51 7.06
CA ILE A 51 3.56 -1.16 5.66
C ILE A 51 2.24 -0.38 5.57
N SER A 52 2.33 0.90 5.17
CA SER A 52 1.20 1.83 5.22
C SER A 52 0.33 1.77 3.96
N SER A 53 -0.88 2.34 4.06
CA SER A 53 -1.75 2.66 2.92
C SER A 53 -2.12 1.47 2.03
N SER A 54 -2.34 0.30 2.62
CA SER A 54 -2.64 -0.96 1.91
C SER A 54 -1.63 -1.32 0.81
N SER A 55 -0.39 -0.82 0.91
CA SER A 55 0.62 -1.03 -0.14
C SER A 55 0.91 -2.52 -0.42
N VAL A 56 0.58 -3.41 0.51
CA VAL A 56 0.66 -4.86 0.29
C VAL A 56 -0.29 -5.32 -0.82
N SER A 57 -1.44 -4.67 -1.00
CA SER A 57 -2.38 -4.95 -2.10
C SER A 57 -1.83 -4.61 -3.49
N LEU A 58 -0.80 -3.75 -3.58
CA LEU A 58 -0.14 -3.44 -4.84
C LEU A 58 0.75 -4.58 -5.35
N PHE A 59 1.08 -5.56 -4.52
CA PHE A 59 1.85 -6.74 -4.91
C PHE A 59 0.90 -7.79 -5.50
N THR A 60 0.45 -7.59 -6.74
CA THR A 60 -0.48 -8.50 -7.43
C THR A 60 0.15 -9.84 -7.81
N ASP A 61 1.48 -9.91 -7.92
CA ASP A 61 2.23 -11.17 -7.98
C ASP A 61 2.39 -11.75 -6.57
N MET A 62 1.69 -12.85 -6.29
CA MET A 62 1.69 -13.50 -4.98
C MET A 62 3.05 -14.11 -4.59
N GLU A 63 3.91 -14.46 -5.55
CA GLU A 63 5.28 -14.88 -5.25
C GLU A 63 6.11 -13.70 -4.75
N LEU A 64 6.00 -12.55 -5.43
CA LEU A 64 6.64 -11.30 -5.00
C LEU A 64 6.13 -10.87 -3.61
N CYS A 65 4.82 -10.90 -3.39
CA CYS A 65 4.22 -10.60 -2.09
C CYS A 65 4.81 -11.48 -0.97
N ARG A 66 4.89 -12.81 -1.19
CA ARG A 66 5.49 -13.76 -0.25
C ARG A 66 6.97 -13.47 0.02
N LYS A 67 7.75 -13.13 -0.99
CA LYS A 67 9.16 -12.75 -0.84
C LYS A 67 9.31 -11.51 0.02
N ILE A 68 8.49 -10.48 -0.20
CA ILE A 68 8.50 -9.24 0.58
C ILE A 68 8.14 -9.52 2.05
N LEU A 69 7.05 -10.24 2.30
CA LEU A 69 6.65 -10.59 3.67
C LEU A 69 7.70 -11.47 4.38
N SER A 70 8.35 -12.39 3.64
CA SER A 70 9.46 -13.19 4.16
C SER A 70 10.68 -12.33 4.51
N LYS A 71 11.00 -11.34 3.67
CA LYS A 71 12.06 -10.35 3.95
C LYS A 71 11.71 -9.55 5.22
N MET A 72 10.46 -9.09 5.36
CA MET A 72 10.03 -8.39 6.58
C MET A 72 10.18 -9.26 7.82
N LYS A 73 9.83 -10.55 7.73
CA LYS A 73 9.97 -11.49 8.85
C LYS A 73 11.42 -11.60 9.34
N VAL A 74 12.39 -11.77 8.42
CA VAL A 74 13.80 -11.92 8.81
C VAL A 74 14.45 -10.60 9.25
N THR A 75 13.81 -9.47 8.98
CA THR A 75 14.22 -8.13 9.41
C THR A 75 13.65 -7.76 10.77
N LEU A 76 12.68 -8.51 11.29
CA LEU A 76 12.16 -8.34 12.65
C LEU A 76 13.07 -8.95 13.71
N ALA A 77 13.20 -8.27 14.84
CA ALA A 77 13.78 -8.82 16.05
C ALA A 77 12.93 -9.99 16.60
N PRO A 78 13.49 -10.91 17.42
CA PRO A 78 12.68 -11.91 18.11
C PRO A 78 11.54 -11.26 18.91
N GLY A 79 10.32 -11.72 18.71
CA GLY A 79 9.10 -11.10 19.26
C GLY A 79 8.68 -9.80 18.63
N GLY A 80 9.39 -9.32 17.60
CA GLY A 80 9.04 -8.13 16.84
C GLY A 80 7.73 -8.29 16.06
N LYS A 81 7.09 -7.17 15.74
CA LYS A 81 5.76 -7.13 15.10
C LYS A 81 5.77 -6.54 13.72
N LEU A 82 5.05 -7.19 12.80
CA LEU A 82 4.67 -6.65 11.51
C LEU A 82 3.20 -6.23 11.53
N VAL A 83 2.92 -5.01 11.06
CA VAL A 83 1.56 -4.48 10.91
C VAL A 83 1.37 -3.92 9.50
N PHE A 84 0.28 -4.31 8.84
CA PHE A 84 -0.09 -3.79 7.54
C PHE A 84 -1.59 -3.98 7.31
N ALA A 85 -2.13 -3.24 6.34
CA ALA A 85 -3.48 -3.44 5.85
C ALA A 85 -3.46 -3.95 4.42
N VAL A 86 -4.57 -4.59 4.01
CA VAL A 86 -4.86 -4.96 2.63
C VAL A 86 -6.29 -4.57 2.28
N ASP A 87 -6.52 -4.30 1.00
CA ASP A 87 -7.85 -4.07 0.45
C ASP A 87 -8.56 -5.40 0.23
N THR A 88 -9.87 -5.42 0.34
CA THR A 88 -10.67 -6.64 0.28
C THR A 88 -11.58 -6.68 -0.93
N VAL A 89 -12.14 -7.85 -1.21
CA VAL A 89 -13.12 -8.04 -2.30
C VAL A 89 -14.38 -7.19 -2.13
N SER A 90 -14.67 -6.66 -0.92
CA SER A 90 -15.78 -5.74 -0.70
C SER A 90 -15.57 -4.36 -1.34
N GLU A 91 -14.31 -3.99 -1.60
CA GLU A 91 -13.93 -2.73 -2.25
C GLU A 91 -13.83 -2.85 -3.78
N ARG A 92 -14.24 -3.99 -4.35
CA ARG A 92 -14.29 -4.16 -5.79
C ARG A 92 -15.11 -3.06 -6.45
N CYS A 93 -14.47 -2.34 -7.39
CA CYS A 93 -15.17 -1.40 -8.25
C CYS A 93 -15.96 -2.14 -9.34
N PRO A 94 -17.16 -1.65 -9.71
CA PRO A 94 -17.86 -2.11 -10.91
C PRO A 94 -16.99 -1.93 -12.16
N ASP A 95 -17.17 -2.82 -13.12
CA ASP A 95 -16.47 -2.71 -14.40
C ASP A 95 -16.99 -1.52 -15.21
N ASP A 96 -16.08 -0.72 -15.74
CA ASP A 96 -16.40 0.43 -16.59
C ASP A 96 -16.28 0.07 -18.08
N ASP A 97 -17.20 0.56 -18.89
CA ASP A 97 -17.12 0.42 -20.34
C ASP A 97 -16.03 1.30 -20.96
N ASP A 98 -15.75 2.48 -20.35
CA ASP A 98 -14.82 3.48 -20.87
C ASP A 98 -14.22 4.33 -19.73
N TYR A 99 -13.18 5.10 -20.07
CA TYR A 99 -12.57 6.06 -19.16
C TYR A 99 -13.50 7.23 -18.85
N ARG A 100 -13.76 7.50 -17.57
CA ARG A 100 -14.63 8.57 -17.11
C ARG A 100 -13.93 9.46 -16.10
N VAL A 101 -14.22 10.77 -16.17
CA VAL A 101 -13.69 11.71 -15.17
C VAL A 101 -14.17 11.32 -13.78
N SER A 102 -13.24 11.01 -12.89
CA SER A 102 -13.52 10.72 -11.47
C SER A 102 -13.07 11.85 -10.55
N VAL A 103 -11.96 12.50 -10.88
CA VAL A 103 -11.38 13.58 -10.08
C VAL A 103 -10.97 14.70 -11.01
N SER A 104 -11.27 15.94 -10.61
CA SER A 104 -10.75 17.16 -11.22
C SER A 104 -10.33 18.11 -10.09
N VAL A 105 -9.07 18.53 -10.09
CA VAL A 105 -8.52 19.42 -9.07
C VAL A 105 -7.75 20.57 -9.73
N ARG A 106 -7.81 21.76 -9.10
CA ARG A 106 -7.00 22.90 -9.50
C ARG A 106 -5.63 22.82 -8.86
N THR A 107 -4.57 22.90 -9.66
CA THR A 107 -3.19 22.93 -9.15
C THR A 107 -2.85 24.31 -8.58
N LYS A 108 -1.71 24.41 -7.88
CA LYS A 108 -1.21 25.70 -7.35
C LYS A 108 -0.85 26.69 -8.47
N GLU A 109 -0.49 26.16 -9.64
CA GLU A 109 -0.14 26.91 -10.84
C GLU A 109 -1.36 27.29 -11.68
N ASP A 110 -2.57 27.07 -11.14
CA ASP A 110 -3.86 27.39 -11.75
C ASP A 110 -4.22 26.56 -13.00
N PHE A 111 -3.68 25.32 -13.09
CA PHE A 111 -4.04 24.33 -14.10
C PHE A 111 -5.11 23.35 -13.59
N ASP A 112 -5.89 22.78 -14.50
CA ASP A 112 -6.83 21.69 -14.17
C ASP A 112 -6.15 20.33 -14.35
N LEU A 113 -6.03 19.57 -13.26
CA LEU A 113 -5.58 18.18 -13.28
C LEU A 113 -6.79 17.26 -13.21
N VAL A 114 -6.96 16.44 -14.24
CA VAL A 114 -8.11 15.54 -14.40
C VAL A 114 -7.63 14.11 -14.39
N LEU A 115 -8.27 13.26 -13.58
CA LEU A 115 -8.06 11.79 -13.58
C LEU A 115 -9.29 11.11 -14.18
N LYS A 116 -9.04 10.22 -15.13
CA LYS A 116 -10.02 9.37 -15.79
C LYS A 116 -9.60 7.90 -15.61
N PRO A 117 -10.08 7.19 -14.59
CA PRO A 117 -9.86 5.75 -14.47
C PRO A 117 -10.80 4.97 -15.38
N ARG A 118 -10.44 3.70 -15.62
CA ARG A 118 -11.32 2.67 -16.14
C ARG A 118 -11.13 1.42 -15.29
N ASN A 119 -12.14 1.03 -14.55
CA ASN A 119 -12.08 -0.10 -13.64
C ASN A 119 -12.52 -1.39 -14.32
N TYR A 120 -11.85 -2.49 -14.03
CA TYR A 120 -12.31 -3.85 -14.32
C TYR A 120 -11.65 -4.85 -13.37
N TYR A 121 -12.33 -5.97 -13.11
CA TYR A 121 -11.88 -6.96 -12.14
C TYR A 121 -11.66 -8.32 -12.78
N ASP A 122 -10.52 -8.93 -12.52
CA ASP A 122 -10.23 -10.32 -12.88
C ASP A 122 -10.48 -11.24 -11.69
N GLU A 123 -11.54 -12.04 -11.77
CA GLU A 123 -11.92 -13.03 -10.74
C GLU A 123 -10.86 -14.11 -10.54
N GLN A 124 -10.07 -14.47 -11.56
CA GLN A 124 -9.10 -15.56 -11.48
C GLN A 124 -7.89 -15.16 -10.66
N THR A 125 -7.43 -13.94 -10.84
CA THR A 125 -6.27 -13.39 -10.13
C THR A 125 -6.66 -12.55 -8.92
N GLN A 126 -7.95 -12.35 -8.70
CA GLN A 126 -8.50 -11.42 -7.67
C GLN A 126 -7.90 -10.01 -7.80
N THR A 127 -7.62 -9.57 -9.03
CA THR A 127 -6.98 -8.29 -9.29
C THR A 127 -7.98 -7.26 -9.80
N GLN A 128 -8.10 -6.16 -9.07
CA GLN A 128 -8.75 -4.95 -9.53
C GLN A 128 -7.76 -4.15 -10.38
N PHE A 129 -8.07 -3.98 -11.64
CA PHE A 129 -7.36 -3.09 -12.55
C PHE A 129 -8.06 -1.75 -12.59
N SER A 130 -7.30 -0.68 -12.41
CA SER A 130 -7.80 0.70 -12.44
C SER A 130 -6.83 1.58 -13.24
N PRO A 131 -6.50 1.22 -14.50
CA PRO A 131 -5.65 2.09 -15.33
C PRO A 131 -6.28 3.48 -15.40
N GLY A 132 -5.47 4.51 -15.25
CA GLY A 132 -5.92 5.90 -15.19
C GLY A 132 -5.20 6.77 -16.20
N ILE A 133 -5.94 7.71 -16.82
CA ILE A 133 -5.39 8.76 -17.65
C ILE A 133 -5.38 10.04 -16.82
N TYR A 134 -4.19 10.57 -16.56
CA TYR A 134 -4.00 11.90 -15.99
C TYR A 134 -3.80 12.92 -17.10
N GLU A 135 -4.58 14.00 -17.06
CA GLU A 135 -4.50 15.09 -18.02
C GLU A 135 -4.39 16.42 -17.29
N LEU A 136 -3.42 17.23 -17.71
CA LEU A 136 -3.20 18.58 -17.19
C LEU A 136 -3.63 19.60 -18.25
N TYR A 137 -4.49 20.53 -17.87
CA TYR A 137 -5.05 21.53 -18.78
C TYR A 137 -4.76 22.97 -18.33
N ASP A 138 -4.50 23.86 -19.30
CA ASP A 138 -4.54 25.30 -19.16
C ASP A 138 -5.78 25.79 -19.91
N GLY A 139 -6.89 26.04 -19.22
CA GLY A 139 -8.19 26.23 -19.81
C GLY A 139 -8.63 25.03 -20.65
N GLU A 140 -8.82 25.23 -21.97
CA GLU A 140 -9.17 24.14 -22.91
C GLU A 140 -7.94 23.43 -23.51
N ARG A 141 -6.73 23.92 -23.23
CA ARG A 141 -5.49 23.40 -23.81
C ARG A 141 -4.93 22.28 -22.98
N LEU A 142 -4.85 21.08 -23.56
CA LEU A 142 -4.12 19.94 -22.96
C LEU A 142 -2.61 20.25 -22.96
N LEU A 143 -2.00 20.29 -21.78
CA LEU A 143 -0.56 20.50 -21.58
C LEU A 143 0.19 19.18 -21.52
N GLN A 144 -0.35 18.22 -20.75
CA GLN A 144 0.32 16.95 -20.47
C GLN A 144 -0.71 15.83 -20.31
N ARG A 145 -0.32 14.63 -20.75
CA ARG A 145 -1.09 13.40 -20.50
C ARG A 145 -0.14 12.31 -20.04
N GLU A 146 -0.53 11.62 -18.99
CA GLU A 146 0.17 10.44 -18.48
C GLU A 146 -0.81 9.29 -18.27
N ILE A 147 -0.33 8.06 -18.48
CA ILE A 147 -1.11 6.85 -18.21
C ILE A 147 -0.48 6.16 -17.01
N MET A 148 -1.30 5.87 -16.01
CA MET A 148 -0.92 5.09 -14.85
C MET A 148 -1.59 3.72 -14.93
N ASP A 149 -0.80 2.66 -14.81
CA ASP A 149 -1.30 1.31 -14.63
C ASP A 149 -1.40 1.03 -13.14
N PHE A 150 -2.62 1.13 -12.61
CA PHE A 150 -2.89 0.89 -11.20
C PHE A 150 -3.62 -0.44 -11.02
N GLN A 151 -3.06 -1.31 -10.21
CA GLN A 151 -3.56 -2.65 -9.97
C GLN A 151 -3.49 -2.97 -8.48
N THR A 152 -4.53 -3.62 -7.96
CA THR A 152 -4.56 -4.07 -6.57
C THR A 152 -5.12 -5.48 -6.47
N HIS A 153 -4.45 -6.35 -5.71
CA HIS A 153 -5.03 -7.63 -5.33
C HIS A 153 -6.04 -7.40 -4.21
N LEU A 154 -7.27 -7.89 -4.40
CA LEU A 154 -8.34 -7.79 -3.41
C LEU A 154 -8.44 -9.11 -2.62
N TYR A 155 -8.10 -9.04 -1.35
CA TYR A 155 -8.00 -10.23 -0.50
C TYR A 155 -9.37 -10.70 0.00
N ARG A 156 -9.54 -12.02 0.08
CA ARG A 156 -10.65 -12.67 0.80
C ARG A 156 -10.27 -12.92 2.24
N TYR A 157 -11.29 -13.03 3.10
CA TYR A 157 -11.08 -13.39 4.50
C TYR A 157 -10.30 -14.71 4.64
N GLY A 158 -9.29 -14.71 5.51
CA GLY A 158 -8.42 -15.87 5.76
C GLY A 158 -7.31 -16.12 4.72
N GLU A 159 -7.32 -15.44 3.59
CA GLU A 159 -6.29 -15.64 2.54
C GLU A 159 -4.90 -15.20 3.02
N MET A 160 -4.77 -13.96 3.45
CA MET A 160 -3.50 -13.43 3.95
C MET A 160 -3.04 -14.12 5.24
N GLU A 161 -3.96 -14.52 6.11
CA GLU A 161 -3.63 -15.31 7.30
C GLU A 161 -2.94 -16.62 6.94
N ARG A 162 -3.42 -17.32 5.90
CA ARG A 162 -2.79 -18.54 5.40
C ARG A 162 -1.38 -18.24 4.89
N ILE A 163 -1.19 -17.19 4.12
CA ILE A 163 0.11 -16.77 3.60
C ILE A 163 1.07 -16.48 4.76
N LEU A 164 0.65 -15.73 5.75
CA LEU A 164 1.47 -15.40 6.93
C LEU A 164 1.86 -16.64 7.73
N LYS A 165 0.94 -17.61 7.91
CA LYS A 165 1.21 -18.89 8.58
C LYS A 165 2.23 -19.72 7.80
N GLU A 166 2.10 -19.81 6.48
CA GLU A 166 3.04 -20.52 5.61
C GLU A 166 4.44 -19.92 5.63
N ILE A 167 4.56 -18.59 5.73
CA ILE A 167 5.83 -17.88 5.93
C ILE A 167 6.40 -18.13 7.33
N GLY A 168 5.55 -18.52 8.28
CA GLY A 168 5.93 -18.86 9.67
C GLY A 168 5.86 -17.67 10.62
N PHE A 169 4.97 -16.71 10.38
CA PHE A 169 4.57 -15.75 11.41
C PHE A 169 3.71 -16.41 12.49
N SER A 170 3.77 -15.88 13.69
CA SER A 170 2.99 -16.29 14.87
C SER A 170 2.08 -15.16 15.35
N ASP A 171 1.20 -15.44 16.30
CA ASP A 171 0.25 -14.49 16.91
C ASP A 171 -0.46 -13.60 15.88
N ILE A 172 -0.95 -14.24 14.80
CA ILE A 172 -1.60 -13.52 13.69
C ILE A 172 -2.99 -13.09 14.11
N LYS A 173 -3.26 -11.79 14.04
CA LYS A 173 -4.56 -11.17 14.31
C LYS A 173 -5.03 -10.42 13.08
N THR A 174 -6.29 -10.61 12.72
CA THR A 174 -6.95 -9.94 11.61
C THR A 174 -8.06 -9.05 12.16
N TYR A 175 -7.94 -7.76 11.94
CA TYR A 175 -8.93 -6.77 12.35
C TYR A 175 -9.64 -6.16 11.15
N SER A 176 -10.91 -5.79 11.33
CA SER A 176 -11.74 -5.09 10.34
C SER A 176 -11.52 -3.59 10.33
N SER A 177 -10.86 -3.06 11.34
CA SER A 177 -10.63 -1.62 11.51
C SER A 177 -9.44 -1.31 12.40
N PHE A 178 -9.01 -0.06 12.40
CA PHE A 178 -7.99 0.45 13.34
C PHE A 178 -8.46 0.48 14.80
N SER A 179 -9.76 0.31 15.07
CA SER A 179 -10.30 0.11 16.42
C SER A 179 -10.07 -1.30 16.96
N LYS A 180 -9.40 -2.16 16.17
CA LYS A 180 -9.06 -3.55 16.52
C LYS A 180 -10.29 -4.45 16.75
N GLU A 181 -11.36 -4.20 16.01
CA GLU A 181 -12.48 -5.13 15.90
C GLU A 181 -12.06 -6.34 15.08
N ILE A 182 -12.34 -7.55 15.56
CA ILE A 182 -11.94 -8.78 14.87
C ILE A 182 -12.73 -8.90 13.56
N ALA A 183 -12.02 -9.11 12.45
CA ALA A 183 -12.63 -9.41 11.17
C ALA A 183 -13.25 -10.83 11.19
N ALA A 184 -14.42 -10.98 10.57
CA ALA A 184 -15.17 -12.22 10.59
C ALA A 184 -15.51 -12.78 9.19
N ASP A 185 -15.53 -11.93 8.16
CA ASP A 185 -15.93 -12.29 6.80
C ASP A 185 -15.43 -11.27 5.75
N ASP A 186 -15.86 -11.44 4.51
CA ASP A 186 -15.51 -10.59 3.37
C ASP A 186 -16.24 -9.24 3.31
N GLN A 187 -17.01 -8.85 4.33
CA GLN A 187 -17.78 -7.59 4.31
C GLN A 187 -16.95 -6.38 4.77
N CYS A 188 -15.74 -6.61 5.25
CA CYS A 188 -14.85 -5.54 5.70
C CYS A 188 -14.20 -4.85 4.49
N ALA A 189 -14.13 -3.52 4.48
CA ALA A 189 -13.46 -2.74 3.43
C ALA A 189 -11.93 -2.97 3.41
N SER A 190 -11.34 -3.28 4.54
CA SER A 190 -9.92 -3.64 4.65
C SER A 190 -9.70 -4.64 5.77
N PHE A 191 -8.65 -5.45 5.63
CA PHE A 191 -8.12 -6.24 6.74
C PHE A 191 -6.82 -5.63 7.23
N LEU A 192 -6.76 -5.36 8.54
CA LEU A 192 -5.55 -4.94 9.22
C LEU A 192 -4.93 -6.15 9.93
N PHE A 193 -3.70 -6.47 9.59
CA PHE A 193 -2.94 -7.57 10.18
C PHE A 193 -1.96 -7.07 11.22
N GLU A 194 -1.89 -7.77 12.35
CA GLU A 194 -0.81 -7.71 13.33
C GLU A 194 -0.28 -9.13 13.51
N CYS A 195 0.99 -9.36 13.27
CA CYS A 195 1.62 -10.65 13.47
C CYS A 195 3.05 -10.49 14.01
N SER A 196 3.61 -11.56 14.59
CA SER A 196 4.93 -11.52 15.23
C SER A 196 5.85 -12.64 14.76
N THR A 197 7.16 -12.47 15.02
CA THR A 197 8.13 -13.54 15.00
C THR A 197 8.16 -14.26 16.36
N LEU A 198 8.61 -15.51 16.38
CA LEU A 198 8.89 -16.25 17.62
C LEU A 198 10.16 -15.72 18.28
#